data_5d3ab07c319a75784cf851e77cf04039
#
_entry.id   5d3ab07c319a75784cf851e77cf04039
#
_cell.length_a   1.000
_cell.length_b   1.000
_cell.length_c   1.000
_cell.angle_alpha   90.00
_cell.angle_beta   90.00
_cell.angle_gamma   90.00
#
_symmetry.space_group_name_H-M   'P 1'
#
loop_
_entity.id
_entity.type
_entity.pdbx_description
1 polymer ?
#
loop_
_entity_poly.entity_id
_entity_poly.type
_entity_poly.pdbx_seq_one_letter_code
_entity_poly.pdbx_strand_id
1 'polypeptide(L)'
;MVNVTLFSQIIHHLDRNLFTGAVKQYQTDRHSKGINSWTHLVTMLFCHLAKAQSIREITNGLRSISGNLNHIGIQGKSPSRSSLSYINEHRDWRMFREYYFLLKEKLHRQGYLRRKKFKRIDRKIYLLDSTIISVCISVFDWARYKREKGAIKLHTLLDYDGCLPSYLFITEGKRSDVKHAHYMQLPARSVVVADRGYQDFKMLHQWKDDRITFVIRLKKSIKHEMIKELPLPDNKAGHIIKDEIIVLTEEDTLEHYPERLRRVAVYDGKNKQTIELITNNLSWTASTIAELYKQRWMIEIFFKELKQHLKIKSFIGMNENAMLIQIWTALIVLLLLRYLQTIARYPWHLSNLIAFLRMNLFVKILLSEWLNNPFKPPEDLSIDQRQGKLF
;
A
#
# COMPACT_ATOMS: atom_id res chain seq x y z
N MET A 1 8.97 34.04 11.32
CA MET A 1 8.26 33.56 10.11
C MET A 1 9.00 32.35 9.54
N VAL A 2 8.26 31.27 9.26
CA VAL A 2 8.84 30.06 8.66
C VAL A 2 9.06 30.31 7.17
N ASN A 3 10.31 30.25 6.71
CA ASN A 3 10.64 30.49 5.29
C ASN A 3 10.56 29.23 4.40
N VAL A 4 10.04 28.12 4.93
CA VAL A 4 10.05 26.81 4.28
C VAL A 4 8.62 26.29 4.12
N THR A 5 8.26 25.85 2.91
CA THR A 5 6.92 25.33 2.60
C THR A 5 6.63 24.00 3.30
N LEU A 6 5.37 23.66 3.51
CA LEU A 6 4.98 22.32 4.02
C LEU A 6 5.54 21.21 3.14
N PHE A 7 5.48 21.36 1.82
CA PHE A 7 6.01 20.36 0.90
C PHE A 7 7.51 20.12 1.10
N SER A 8 8.30 21.20 1.26
CA SER A 8 9.72 21.08 1.56
C SER A 8 9.98 20.32 2.86
N GLN A 9 9.24 20.63 3.92
CA GLN A 9 9.39 19.96 5.20
C GLN A 9 9.03 18.46 5.10
N ILE A 10 8.01 18.11 4.32
CA ILE A 10 7.66 16.70 4.05
C ILE A 10 8.81 15.99 3.33
N ILE A 11 9.39 16.62 2.31
CA ILE A 11 10.55 16.07 1.57
C ILE A 11 11.77 15.86 2.46
N HIS A 12 11.97 16.69 3.49
CA HIS A 12 13.08 16.54 4.44
C HIS A 12 12.98 15.26 5.31
N HIS A 13 11.81 14.63 5.43
CA HIS A 13 11.68 13.35 6.10
C HIS A 13 12.16 12.14 5.26
N LEU A 14 12.47 12.38 3.98
CA LEU A 14 13.07 11.36 3.13
C LEU A 14 14.57 11.21 3.44
N ASP A 15 15.01 9.98 3.62
CA ASP A 15 16.44 9.72 3.85
C ASP A 15 17.23 9.81 2.54
N ARG A 16 18.02 10.87 2.42
CA ARG A 16 18.87 11.13 1.25
C ARG A 16 19.98 10.07 1.08
N ASN A 17 20.52 9.55 2.17
CA ASN A 17 21.62 8.58 2.11
C ASN A 17 21.12 7.24 1.56
N LEU A 18 19.97 6.76 2.05
CA LEU A 18 19.33 5.57 1.51
C LEU A 18 18.97 5.74 0.04
N PHE A 19 18.45 6.92 -0.33
CA PHE A 19 18.14 7.22 -1.73
C PHE A 19 19.38 7.21 -2.61
N THR A 20 20.46 7.86 -2.18
CA THR A 20 21.75 7.88 -2.91
C THR A 20 22.31 6.46 -3.05
N GLY A 21 22.15 5.59 -2.04
CA GLY A 21 22.51 4.20 -2.12
C GLY A 21 21.77 3.47 -3.26
N ALA A 22 20.45 3.62 -3.33
CA ALA A 22 19.63 3.05 -4.40
C ALA A 22 20.02 3.61 -5.78
N VAL A 23 20.25 4.93 -5.89
CA VAL A 23 20.71 5.57 -7.13
C VAL A 23 22.03 4.97 -7.61
N LYS A 24 23.00 4.77 -6.72
CA LYS A 24 24.30 4.16 -7.04
C LYS A 24 24.14 2.70 -7.48
N GLN A 25 23.33 1.91 -6.78
CA GLN A 25 23.06 0.51 -7.09
C GLN A 25 22.49 0.32 -8.49
N TYR A 26 21.53 1.14 -8.88
CA TYR A 26 20.87 1.08 -10.21
C TYR A 26 21.50 2.04 -11.24
N GLN A 27 22.54 2.77 -10.90
CA GLN A 27 23.28 3.72 -11.77
C GLN A 27 22.35 4.72 -12.49
N THR A 28 21.25 5.11 -11.87
CA THR A 28 20.18 5.89 -12.54
C THR A 28 20.57 7.35 -12.85
N ASP A 29 21.64 7.86 -12.28
CA ASP A 29 22.20 9.18 -12.58
C ASP A 29 23.47 9.13 -13.46
N ARG A 30 23.88 7.92 -13.88
CA ARG A 30 24.98 7.78 -14.83
C ARG A 30 24.59 8.46 -16.16
N HIS A 31 25.41 9.39 -16.63
CA HIS A 31 25.15 10.20 -17.82
C HIS A 31 23.93 11.13 -17.75
N SER A 32 23.39 11.40 -16.56
CA SER A 32 22.24 12.29 -16.37
C SER A 32 22.64 13.75 -16.69
N LYS A 33 22.11 14.30 -17.78
CA LYS A 33 22.29 15.71 -18.18
C LYS A 33 21.02 16.49 -17.82
N GLY A 34 20.91 17.04 -16.60
CA GLY A 34 19.79 17.91 -16.23
C GLY A 34 18.96 17.38 -15.06
N ILE A 35 18.03 16.45 -15.26
CA ILE A 35 17.17 15.96 -14.18
C ILE A 35 17.80 14.73 -13.51
N ASN A 36 18.35 14.90 -12.31
CA ASN A 36 18.82 13.76 -11.49
C ASN A 36 17.66 12.96 -10.89
N SER A 37 17.98 11.80 -10.32
CA SER A 37 16.99 10.91 -9.72
C SER A 37 16.24 11.52 -8.53
N TRP A 38 16.89 12.39 -7.76
CA TRP A 38 16.23 13.10 -6.67
C TRP A 38 15.17 14.09 -7.18
N THR A 39 15.53 14.90 -8.16
CA THR A 39 14.56 15.81 -8.83
C THR A 39 13.38 15.03 -9.39
N HIS A 40 13.64 13.86 -9.99
CA HIS A 40 12.57 12.98 -10.48
C HIS A 40 11.67 12.49 -9.34
N LEU A 41 12.24 11.98 -8.24
CA LEU A 41 11.47 11.55 -7.08
C LEU A 41 10.58 12.69 -6.56
N VAL A 42 11.16 13.87 -6.26
CA VAL A 42 10.41 15.02 -5.73
C VAL A 42 9.29 15.45 -6.68
N THR A 43 9.55 15.44 -7.99
CA THR A 43 8.56 15.75 -9.02
C THR A 43 7.39 14.76 -9.01
N MET A 44 7.67 13.47 -8.84
CA MET A 44 6.62 12.43 -8.76
C MET A 44 5.86 12.48 -7.42
N LEU A 45 6.51 12.81 -6.32
CA LEU A 45 5.84 13.03 -5.03
C LEU A 45 4.88 14.22 -5.12
N PHE A 46 5.30 15.32 -5.77
CA PHE A 46 4.41 16.44 -6.06
C PHE A 46 3.21 16.01 -6.92
N CYS A 47 3.43 15.20 -7.96
CA CYS A 47 2.35 14.65 -8.78
C CYS A 47 1.26 13.98 -7.94
N HIS A 48 1.64 13.13 -6.98
CA HIS A 48 0.69 12.41 -6.15
C HIS A 48 -0.01 13.32 -5.14
N LEU A 49 0.72 14.15 -4.43
CA LEU A 49 0.18 15.03 -3.39
C LEU A 49 -0.72 16.12 -3.97
N ALA A 50 -0.34 16.71 -5.10
CA ALA A 50 -1.14 17.70 -5.81
C ALA A 50 -2.27 17.07 -6.65
N LYS A 51 -2.26 15.74 -6.86
CA LYS A 51 -3.15 15.01 -7.80
C LYS A 51 -3.10 15.55 -9.23
N ALA A 52 -1.91 15.94 -9.70
CA ALA A 52 -1.73 16.45 -11.05
C ALA A 52 -2.20 15.44 -12.11
N GLN A 53 -2.90 15.91 -13.12
CA GLN A 53 -3.54 15.06 -14.14
C GLN A 53 -2.64 14.79 -15.35
N SER A 54 -1.59 15.59 -15.54
CA SER A 54 -0.70 15.51 -16.70
C SER A 54 0.72 15.95 -16.36
N ILE A 55 1.69 15.53 -17.19
CA ILE A 55 3.08 16.04 -17.10
C ILE A 55 3.13 17.57 -17.18
N ARG A 56 2.23 18.20 -17.96
CA ARG A 56 2.12 19.65 -18.07
C ARG A 56 1.73 20.29 -16.74
N GLU A 57 0.74 19.73 -16.05
CA GLU A 57 0.34 20.24 -14.72
C GLU A 57 1.46 20.09 -13.70
N ILE A 58 2.19 18.97 -13.70
CA ILE A 58 3.33 18.78 -12.81
C ILE A 58 4.39 19.86 -13.06
N THR A 59 4.81 20.03 -14.30
CA THR A 59 5.88 20.96 -14.63
C THR A 59 5.47 22.42 -14.41
N ASN A 60 4.23 22.78 -14.74
CA ASN A 60 3.70 24.12 -14.51
C ASN A 60 3.45 24.38 -13.02
N GLY A 61 2.93 23.40 -12.28
CA GLY A 61 2.73 23.50 -10.84
C GLY A 61 4.05 23.74 -10.09
N LEU A 62 5.12 23.02 -10.44
CA LEU A 62 6.45 23.28 -9.89
C LEU A 62 7.02 24.62 -10.33
N ARG A 63 6.74 25.06 -11.55
CA ARG A 63 7.19 26.36 -12.06
C ARG A 63 6.45 27.55 -11.41
N SER A 64 5.20 27.35 -11.00
CA SER A 64 4.38 28.39 -10.36
C SER A 64 4.80 28.69 -8.90
N ILE A 65 5.69 27.88 -8.32
CA ILE A 65 6.23 28.12 -6.98
C ILE A 65 7.09 29.40 -7.04
N SER A 66 6.74 30.37 -6.21
CA SER A 66 7.52 31.60 -6.10
C SER A 66 8.92 31.33 -5.55
N GLY A 67 9.93 31.83 -6.24
CA GLY A 67 11.34 31.67 -5.88
C GLY A 67 11.99 30.44 -6.54
N ASN A 68 13.18 30.07 -6.05
CA ASN A 68 13.90 28.91 -6.54
C ASN A 68 13.40 27.62 -5.89
N LEU A 69 13.62 26.48 -6.55
CA LEU A 69 13.19 25.17 -6.08
C LEU A 69 14.23 24.49 -5.16
N ASN A 70 15.30 25.20 -4.77
CA ASN A 70 16.38 24.65 -3.93
C ASN A 70 15.87 24.16 -2.58
N HIS A 71 14.87 24.82 -2.03
CA HIS A 71 14.25 24.43 -0.75
C HIS A 71 13.55 23.07 -0.78
N ILE A 72 13.21 22.55 -1.97
CA ILE A 72 12.72 21.17 -2.17
C ILE A 72 13.80 20.25 -2.75
N GLY A 73 15.04 20.74 -2.83
CA GLY A 73 16.20 20.00 -3.31
C GLY A 73 16.26 19.83 -4.83
N ILE A 74 15.54 20.64 -5.58
CA ILE A 74 15.65 20.73 -7.04
C ILE A 74 16.57 21.90 -7.36
N GLN A 75 17.76 21.57 -7.90
CA GLN A 75 18.73 22.58 -8.31
C GLN A 75 18.35 23.15 -9.68
N GLY A 76 18.35 24.48 -9.79
CA GLY A 76 18.08 25.17 -11.04
C GLY A 76 16.60 25.29 -11.40
N LYS A 77 16.26 25.09 -12.67
CA LYS A 77 14.90 25.28 -13.20
C LYS A 77 14.01 24.02 -12.98
N SER A 78 12.71 24.24 -12.91
CA SER A 78 11.71 23.16 -12.95
C SER A 78 11.95 22.26 -14.17
N PRO A 79 11.76 20.94 -14.04
CA PRO A 79 11.81 20.01 -15.16
C PRO A 79 10.97 20.47 -16.35
N SER A 80 11.47 20.33 -17.57
CA SER A 80 10.67 20.53 -18.76
C SER A 80 9.73 19.33 -18.99
N ARG A 81 8.64 19.55 -19.74
CA ARG A 81 7.71 18.48 -20.10
C ARG A 81 8.40 17.32 -20.82
N SER A 82 9.23 17.64 -21.82
CA SER A 82 9.94 16.63 -22.61
C SER A 82 10.95 15.85 -21.76
N SER A 83 11.73 16.56 -20.93
CA SER A 83 12.69 15.91 -20.04
C SER A 83 12.02 15.00 -19.02
N LEU A 84 10.90 15.42 -18.43
CA LEU A 84 10.15 14.59 -17.47
C LEU A 84 9.54 13.37 -18.16
N SER A 85 8.99 13.52 -19.36
CA SER A 85 8.48 12.39 -20.15
C SER A 85 9.58 11.37 -20.42
N TYR A 86 10.73 11.85 -20.92
CA TYR A 86 11.88 11.01 -21.24
C TYR A 86 12.39 10.22 -20.05
N ILE A 87 12.58 10.85 -18.90
CA ILE A 87 13.09 10.13 -17.71
C ILE A 87 12.06 9.17 -17.12
N ASN A 88 10.76 9.45 -17.22
CA ASN A 88 9.72 8.48 -16.85
C ASN A 88 9.76 7.23 -17.71
N GLU A 89 10.13 7.38 -18.97
CA GLU A 89 10.21 6.28 -19.91
C GLU A 89 11.46 5.43 -19.75
N HIS A 90 12.62 6.05 -19.43
CA HIS A 90 13.92 5.39 -19.52
C HIS A 90 14.63 5.14 -18.18
N ARG A 91 14.29 5.88 -17.12
CA ARG A 91 14.94 5.69 -15.81
C ARG A 91 14.44 4.42 -15.15
N ASP A 92 15.36 3.58 -14.68
CA ASP A 92 15.03 2.30 -14.06
C ASP A 92 14.11 2.47 -12.84
N TRP A 93 12.88 1.98 -12.96
CA TRP A 93 11.86 2.03 -11.91
C TRP A 93 12.26 1.26 -10.64
N ARG A 94 13.16 0.25 -10.78
CA ARG A 94 13.59 -0.61 -9.66
C ARG A 94 14.28 0.18 -8.57
N MET A 95 14.93 1.29 -8.91
CA MET A 95 15.51 2.22 -7.94
C MET A 95 14.45 2.77 -6.96
N PHE A 96 13.25 3.15 -7.42
CA PHE A 96 12.18 3.63 -6.56
C PHE A 96 11.59 2.52 -5.69
N ARG A 97 11.51 1.30 -6.22
CA ARG A 97 11.12 0.10 -5.46
C ARG A 97 12.12 -0.16 -4.32
N GLU A 98 13.39 -0.17 -4.63
CA GLU A 98 14.44 -0.38 -3.64
C GLU A 98 14.39 0.68 -2.54
N TYR A 99 14.29 1.94 -2.93
CA TYR A 99 14.18 3.03 -1.97
C TYR A 99 12.95 2.92 -1.07
N TYR A 100 11.81 2.49 -1.61
CA TYR A 100 10.60 2.23 -0.82
C TYR A 100 10.87 1.21 0.30
N PHE A 101 11.50 0.08 -0.03
CA PHE A 101 11.77 -0.95 0.97
C PHE A 101 12.81 -0.52 2.00
N LEU A 102 13.87 0.14 1.60
CA LEU A 102 14.89 0.69 2.51
C LEU A 102 14.28 1.71 3.47
N LEU A 103 13.44 2.63 2.97
CA LEU A 103 12.77 3.63 3.79
C LEU A 103 11.76 2.99 4.73
N LYS A 104 10.96 2.02 4.26
CA LYS A 104 10.02 1.24 5.07
C LYS A 104 10.74 0.55 6.22
N GLU A 105 11.85 -0.14 5.93
CA GLU A 105 12.64 -0.83 6.95
C GLU A 105 13.21 0.14 7.99
N LYS A 106 13.76 1.27 7.57
CA LYS A 106 14.24 2.31 8.48
C LYS A 106 13.14 2.78 9.44
N LEU A 107 11.98 3.17 8.89
CA LEU A 107 10.85 3.64 9.69
C LEU A 107 10.29 2.56 10.63
N HIS A 108 10.32 1.30 10.19
CA HIS A 108 9.92 0.17 11.02
C HIS A 108 10.87 -0.04 12.20
N ARG A 109 12.19 -0.02 11.98
CA ARG A 109 13.21 -0.11 13.04
C ARG A 109 13.09 1.03 14.05
N GLN A 110 12.76 2.23 13.59
CA GLN A 110 12.54 3.41 14.43
C GLN A 110 11.20 3.38 15.19
N GLY A 111 10.34 2.38 14.95
CA GLY A 111 9.06 2.22 15.64
C GLY A 111 7.90 3.05 15.08
N TYR A 112 8.11 3.82 14.00
CA TYR A 112 7.07 4.69 13.43
C TYR A 112 5.97 3.96 12.66
N LEU A 113 6.17 2.68 12.28
CA LEU A 113 5.18 1.89 11.54
C LEU A 113 4.47 0.85 12.41
N ARG A 114 4.68 0.88 13.73
CA ARG A 114 4.06 -0.09 14.63
C ARG A 114 2.59 0.27 14.85
N ARG A 115 1.68 -0.63 14.49
CA ARG A 115 0.29 -0.64 14.96
C ARG A 115 0.12 -1.52 16.20
N LYS A 116 -1.06 -1.45 16.82
CA LYS A 116 -1.42 -2.37 17.91
C LYS A 116 -1.27 -3.81 17.38
N LYS A 117 -0.38 -4.57 18.00
CA LYS A 117 -0.24 -6.01 17.74
C LYS A 117 -1.62 -6.69 17.85
N PHE A 118 -1.86 -7.69 17.04
CA PHE A 118 -2.99 -8.60 17.26
C PHE A 118 -2.75 -9.32 18.58
N LYS A 119 -3.54 -9.01 19.61
CA LYS A 119 -3.22 -9.27 21.05
C LYS A 119 -2.92 -10.75 21.38
N ARG A 120 -3.33 -11.69 20.51
CA ARG A 120 -3.25 -13.13 20.76
C ARG A 120 -2.20 -13.86 19.93
N ILE A 121 -1.52 -13.16 19.02
CA ILE A 121 -0.57 -13.78 18.08
C ILE A 121 0.74 -12.97 18.08
N ASP A 122 1.80 -13.57 18.60
CA ASP A 122 3.15 -12.99 18.56
C ASP A 122 3.93 -13.47 17.32
N ARG A 123 3.32 -13.37 16.17
CA ARG A 123 3.91 -13.71 14.86
C ARG A 123 3.58 -12.62 13.87
N LYS A 124 4.41 -12.46 12.84
CA LYS A 124 4.08 -11.57 11.73
C LYS A 124 2.84 -12.06 10.98
N ILE A 125 1.89 -11.16 10.81
CA ILE A 125 0.65 -11.43 10.09
C ILE A 125 0.71 -10.69 8.75
N TYR A 126 0.43 -11.42 7.68
CA TYR A 126 0.33 -10.91 6.32
C TYR A 126 -1.07 -11.09 5.77
N LEU A 127 -1.57 -10.09 5.09
CA LEU A 127 -2.83 -10.13 4.36
C LEU A 127 -2.50 -10.24 2.88
N LEU A 128 -3.02 -11.26 2.22
CA LEU A 128 -2.76 -11.54 0.82
C LEU A 128 -4.02 -11.27 -0.01
N ASP A 129 -3.91 -10.39 -0.98
CA ASP A 129 -4.99 -10.10 -1.94
C ASP A 129 -4.42 -9.43 -3.20
N SER A 130 -5.26 -9.28 -4.21
CA SER A 130 -4.94 -8.56 -5.43
C SER A 130 -5.99 -7.52 -5.78
N THR A 131 -5.60 -6.54 -6.57
CA THR A 131 -6.54 -5.53 -7.06
C THR A 131 -6.28 -5.20 -8.51
N ILE A 132 -7.36 -4.95 -9.25
CA ILE A 132 -7.31 -4.57 -10.67
C ILE A 132 -7.34 -3.05 -10.78
N ILE A 133 -6.49 -2.51 -11.65
CA ILE A 133 -6.48 -1.11 -12.08
C ILE A 133 -6.71 -1.09 -13.58
N SER A 134 -7.79 -0.45 -14.02
CA SER A 134 -8.09 -0.28 -15.44
C SER A 134 -7.11 0.69 -16.07
N VAL A 135 -6.62 0.35 -17.26
CA VAL A 135 -5.71 1.17 -18.08
C VAL A 135 -6.24 1.28 -19.51
N CYS A 136 -5.80 2.29 -20.24
CA CYS A 136 -6.16 2.45 -21.64
C CYS A 136 -5.37 1.45 -22.48
N ILE A 137 -6.07 0.56 -23.20
CA ILE A 137 -5.43 -0.51 -23.99
C ILE A 137 -4.60 0.03 -25.15
N SER A 138 -4.98 1.16 -25.73
CA SER A 138 -4.23 1.79 -26.82
C SER A 138 -2.87 2.34 -26.39
N VAL A 139 -2.66 2.46 -25.08
CA VAL A 139 -1.42 2.96 -24.48
C VAL A 139 -0.59 1.84 -23.86
N PHE A 140 -1.24 0.74 -23.46
CA PHE A 140 -0.61 -0.37 -22.75
C PHE A 140 -0.99 -1.71 -23.41
N ASP A 141 -0.44 -1.99 -24.59
CA ASP A 141 -0.74 -3.20 -25.37
C ASP A 141 -0.51 -4.51 -24.59
N TRP A 142 0.47 -4.53 -23.69
CA TRP A 142 0.77 -5.68 -22.84
C TRP A 142 -0.27 -5.91 -21.73
N ALA A 143 -1.04 -4.87 -21.34
CA ALA A 143 -2.00 -4.95 -20.24
C ALA A 143 -3.39 -5.40 -20.69
N ARG A 144 -3.48 -6.33 -21.62
CA ARG A 144 -4.75 -6.83 -22.19
C ARG A 144 -5.57 -7.55 -21.11
N TYR A 145 -6.81 -7.12 -20.92
CA TYR A 145 -7.73 -7.74 -19.94
C TYR A 145 -8.96 -8.36 -20.63
N LYS A 146 -9.63 -7.61 -21.49
CA LYS A 146 -10.75 -8.03 -22.35
C LYS A 146 -10.55 -7.44 -23.74
N ARG A 147 -11.35 -7.86 -24.75
CA ARG A 147 -11.18 -7.42 -26.14
C ARG A 147 -10.98 -5.92 -26.31
N GLU A 148 -11.59 -5.09 -25.43
CA GLU A 148 -11.57 -3.62 -25.56
C GLU A 148 -11.06 -2.90 -24.29
N LYS A 149 -10.60 -3.62 -23.26
CA LYS A 149 -10.18 -3.02 -21.98
C LYS A 149 -8.84 -3.54 -21.54
N GLY A 150 -7.92 -2.62 -21.26
CA GLY A 150 -6.67 -2.91 -20.56
C GLY A 150 -6.85 -2.89 -19.06
N ALA A 151 -6.13 -3.73 -18.37
CA ALA A 151 -6.01 -3.70 -16.91
C ALA A 151 -4.72 -4.33 -16.44
N ILE A 152 -4.20 -3.79 -15.37
CA ILE A 152 -3.11 -4.39 -14.58
C ILE A 152 -3.67 -4.93 -13.28
N LYS A 153 -3.01 -5.94 -12.73
CA LYS A 153 -3.33 -6.52 -11.44
C LYS A 153 -2.14 -6.35 -10.49
N LEU A 154 -2.40 -5.77 -9.33
CA LEU A 154 -1.44 -5.63 -8.26
C LEU A 154 -1.65 -6.77 -7.25
N HIS A 155 -0.74 -7.74 -7.24
CA HIS A 155 -0.68 -8.80 -6.23
C HIS A 155 0.09 -8.27 -5.04
N THR A 156 -0.52 -8.26 -3.87
CA THR A 156 0.03 -7.59 -2.70
C THR A 156 0.02 -8.51 -1.48
N LEU A 157 1.18 -8.61 -0.86
CA LEU A 157 1.33 -9.13 0.49
C LEU A 157 1.47 -7.92 1.43
N LEU A 158 0.43 -7.63 2.18
CA LEU A 158 0.37 -6.48 3.08
C LEU A 158 0.81 -6.92 4.48
N ASP A 159 1.80 -6.23 5.04
CA ASP A 159 2.17 -6.38 6.45
C ASP A 159 1.06 -5.79 7.33
N TYR A 160 0.51 -6.59 8.23
CA TYR A 160 -0.57 -6.16 9.12
C TYR A 160 -0.17 -5.01 10.04
N ASP A 161 1.07 -5.02 10.55
CA ASP A 161 1.52 -4.05 11.55
C ASP A 161 1.53 -2.61 11.03
N GLY A 162 2.00 -2.40 9.82
CA GLY A 162 2.09 -1.07 9.20
C GLY A 162 1.03 -0.78 8.16
N CYS A 163 0.23 -1.77 7.75
CA CYS A 163 -0.66 -1.71 6.58
C CYS A 163 0.05 -1.20 5.31
N LEU A 164 1.26 -1.72 5.08
CA LEU A 164 2.11 -1.38 3.95
C LEU A 164 2.60 -2.65 3.24
N PRO A 165 2.76 -2.63 1.92
CA PRO A 165 3.25 -3.78 1.17
C PRO A 165 4.62 -4.27 1.65
N SER A 166 4.71 -5.57 1.93
CA SER A 166 5.98 -6.30 2.08
C SER A 166 6.39 -6.96 0.78
N TYR A 167 5.42 -7.22 -0.09
CA TYR A 167 5.63 -7.68 -1.44
C TYR A 167 4.54 -7.09 -2.34
N LEU A 168 4.93 -6.64 -3.52
CA LEU A 168 4.01 -6.15 -4.54
C LEU A 168 4.54 -6.55 -5.92
N PHE A 169 3.69 -7.23 -6.68
CA PHE A 169 3.97 -7.66 -8.03
C PHE A 169 2.85 -7.22 -8.98
N ILE A 170 3.21 -6.82 -10.18
CA ILE A 170 2.30 -6.26 -11.17
C ILE A 170 2.25 -7.18 -12.38
N THR A 171 1.03 -7.53 -12.80
CA THR A 171 0.80 -8.39 -13.96
C THR A 171 -0.30 -7.82 -14.85
N GLU A 172 -0.47 -8.43 -15.99
CA GLU A 172 -1.70 -8.27 -16.77
C GLU A 172 -2.93 -8.65 -15.95
N GLY A 173 -4.03 -7.94 -16.16
CA GLY A 173 -5.26 -8.13 -15.39
C GLY A 173 -5.87 -9.55 -15.44
N LYS A 174 -5.53 -10.36 -16.46
CA LYS A 174 -6.01 -11.75 -16.62
C LYS A 174 -5.28 -12.79 -15.79
N ARG A 175 -4.09 -12.48 -15.30
CA ARG A 175 -3.25 -13.46 -14.60
C ARG A 175 -3.91 -13.99 -13.32
N SER A 176 -3.73 -15.29 -13.08
CA SER A 176 -4.26 -15.96 -11.89
C SER A 176 -3.57 -15.47 -10.61
N ASP A 177 -4.36 -15.23 -9.58
CA ASP A 177 -3.86 -14.80 -8.27
C ASP A 177 -2.98 -15.88 -7.60
N VAL A 178 -3.40 -17.13 -7.69
CA VAL A 178 -2.72 -18.29 -7.10
C VAL A 178 -1.32 -18.48 -7.68
N LYS A 179 -1.18 -18.41 -9.02
CA LYS A 179 0.13 -18.63 -9.68
C LYS A 179 1.21 -17.67 -9.16
N HIS A 180 0.83 -16.46 -8.80
CA HIS A 180 1.80 -15.49 -8.27
C HIS A 180 2.05 -15.67 -6.77
N ALA A 181 1.07 -16.18 -6.01
CA ALA A 181 1.25 -16.48 -4.61
C ALA A 181 2.32 -17.56 -4.37
N HIS A 182 2.48 -18.52 -5.27
CA HIS A 182 3.55 -19.53 -5.22
C HIS A 182 4.97 -18.93 -5.25
N TYR A 183 5.17 -17.77 -5.86
CA TYR A 183 6.49 -17.11 -5.93
C TYR A 183 6.79 -16.19 -4.75
N MET A 184 5.82 -15.99 -3.84
CA MET A 184 6.00 -15.13 -2.69
C MET A 184 6.79 -15.87 -1.60
N GLN A 185 7.99 -15.38 -1.30
CA GLN A 185 8.78 -15.88 -0.18
C GLN A 185 8.22 -15.30 1.12
N LEU A 186 7.58 -16.15 1.90
CA LEU A 186 7.02 -15.82 3.20
C LEU A 186 8.01 -16.22 4.30
N PRO A 187 8.24 -15.37 5.31
CA PRO A 187 9.07 -15.76 6.44
C PRO A 187 8.47 -16.94 7.19
N ALA A 188 9.29 -17.93 7.55
CA ALA A 188 8.86 -19.03 8.41
C ALA A 188 8.21 -18.51 9.70
N ARG A 189 7.26 -19.26 10.23
CA ARG A 189 6.46 -18.90 11.43
C ARG A 189 5.56 -17.68 11.26
N SER A 190 5.38 -17.17 10.05
CA SER A 190 4.39 -16.12 9.79
C SER A 190 2.96 -16.67 9.72
N VAL A 191 2.00 -15.75 9.67
CA VAL A 191 0.57 -16.03 9.50
C VAL A 191 0.10 -15.35 8.24
N VAL A 192 -0.58 -16.05 7.35
CA VAL A 192 -1.15 -15.52 6.11
C VAL A 192 -2.68 -15.59 6.16
N VAL A 193 -3.32 -14.48 5.89
CA VAL A 193 -4.78 -14.40 5.77
C VAL A 193 -5.12 -14.04 4.33
N ALA A 194 -5.94 -14.87 3.67
CA ALA A 194 -6.30 -14.67 2.28
C ALA A 194 -7.78 -14.99 2.00
N ASP A 195 -8.28 -14.55 0.86
CA ASP A 195 -9.62 -14.90 0.40
C ASP A 195 -9.61 -16.28 -0.30
N ARG A 196 -10.81 -16.81 -0.56
CA ARG A 196 -11.03 -18.10 -1.27
C ARG A 196 -10.37 -18.19 -2.64
N GLY A 197 -10.05 -17.05 -3.27
CA GLY A 197 -9.31 -16.99 -4.53
C GLY A 197 -7.92 -17.60 -4.46
N TYR A 198 -7.31 -17.64 -3.28
CA TYR A 198 -5.99 -18.19 -3.01
C TYR A 198 -6.00 -19.63 -2.50
N GLN A 199 -7.16 -20.30 -2.54
CA GLN A 199 -7.27 -21.69 -2.14
C GLN A 199 -6.68 -22.61 -3.20
N ASP A 200 -5.44 -23.05 -2.96
CA ASP A 200 -4.67 -24.03 -3.70
C ASP A 200 -4.00 -24.96 -2.69
N PHE A 201 -4.43 -26.21 -2.64
CA PHE A 201 -4.03 -27.13 -1.58
C PHE A 201 -2.56 -27.52 -1.65
N LYS A 202 -1.95 -27.56 -2.84
CA LYS A 202 -0.51 -27.77 -3.01
C LYS A 202 0.29 -26.62 -2.39
N MET A 203 -0.12 -25.38 -2.65
CA MET A 203 0.48 -24.20 -2.04
C MET A 203 0.28 -24.18 -0.53
N LEU A 204 -0.92 -24.49 -0.05
CA LEU A 204 -1.23 -24.52 1.39
C LEU A 204 -0.43 -25.58 2.13
N HIS A 205 -0.19 -26.74 1.51
CA HIS A 205 0.66 -27.77 2.06
C HIS A 205 2.11 -27.32 2.14
N GLN A 206 2.66 -26.72 1.07
CA GLN A 206 3.97 -26.12 1.09
C GLN A 206 4.12 -25.07 2.21
N TRP A 207 3.14 -24.18 2.38
CA TRP A 207 3.17 -23.21 3.46
C TRP A 207 3.21 -23.86 4.85
N LYS A 208 2.48 -24.96 5.04
CA LYS A 208 2.53 -25.70 6.31
C LYS A 208 3.92 -26.30 6.54
N ASP A 209 4.56 -26.88 5.50
CA ASP A 209 5.92 -27.41 5.57
C ASP A 209 6.95 -26.32 5.88
N ASP A 210 6.76 -25.12 5.33
CA ASP A 210 7.53 -23.91 5.62
C ASP A 210 7.19 -23.28 7.00
N ARG A 211 6.38 -23.97 7.82
CA ARG A 211 5.92 -23.53 9.14
C ARG A 211 5.09 -22.23 9.10
N ILE A 212 4.41 -21.95 8.01
CA ILE A 212 3.51 -20.84 7.85
C ILE A 212 2.11 -21.27 8.26
N THR A 213 1.46 -20.46 9.09
CA THR A 213 0.05 -20.66 9.45
C THR A 213 -0.82 -19.87 8.47
N PHE A 214 -1.86 -20.50 7.95
CA PHE A 214 -2.82 -19.81 7.09
C PHE A 214 -4.22 -19.76 7.69
N VAL A 215 -4.98 -18.72 7.35
CA VAL A 215 -6.44 -18.64 7.55
C VAL A 215 -7.05 -18.18 6.24
N ILE A 216 -7.80 -19.07 5.59
CA ILE A 216 -8.34 -18.84 4.25
C ILE A 216 -9.83 -19.18 4.23
N ARG A 217 -10.60 -18.44 3.45
CA ARG A 217 -12.01 -18.77 3.22
C ARG A 217 -12.13 -20.02 2.34
N LEU A 218 -12.92 -20.98 2.80
CA LEU A 218 -13.19 -22.24 2.08
C LEU A 218 -14.15 -22.00 0.92
N LYS A 219 -13.90 -22.61 -0.23
CA LYS A 219 -14.84 -22.67 -1.35
C LYS A 219 -15.93 -23.72 -1.04
N LYS A 220 -17.18 -23.40 -1.36
CA LYS A 220 -18.33 -24.29 -1.13
C LYS A 220 -18.25 -25.62 -1.89
N SER A 221 -17.47 -25.68 -2.97
CA SER A 221 -17.32 -26.88 -3.80
C SER A 221 -16.40 -27.94 -3.19
N ILE A 222 -15.65 -27.62 -2.13
CA ILE A 222 -14.67 -28.54 -1.56
C ILE A 222 -15.35 -29.54 -0.65
N LYS A 223 -15.20 -30.84 -1.00
CA LYS A 223 -15.70 -31.94 -0.21
C LYS A 223 -14.74 -32.28 0.92
N HIS A 224 -15.30 -32.48 2.08
CA HIS A 224 -14.56 -32.80 3.29
C HIS A 224 -15.43 -33.62 4.25
N GLU A 225 -14.78 -34.38 5.12
CA GLU A 225 -15.42 -35.15 6.18
C GLU A 225 -15.02 -34.57 7.55
N MET A 226 -15.97 -34.49 8.47
CA MET A 226 -15.74 -34.07 9.84
C MET A 226 -15.19 -35.24 10.65
N ILE A 227 -14.01 -35.07 11.21
CA ILE A 227 -13.37 -36.05 12.10
C ILE A 227 -13.74 -35.79 13.54
N LYS A 228 -13.84 -34.53 13.94
CA LYS A 228 -14.13 -34.14 15.32
C LYS A 228 -14.81 -32.78 15.38
N GLU A 229 -15.89 -32.67 16.12
CA GLU A 229 -16.49 -31.42 16.52
C GLU A 229 -15.75 -30.85 17.77
N LEU A 230 -15.51 -29.56 17.80
CA LEU A 230 -14.89 -28.85 18.91
C LEU A 230 -15.94 -28.02 19.65
N PRO A 231 -15.77 -27.80 20.97
CA PRO A 231 -16.71 -27.00 21.73
C PRO A 231 -16.74 -25.54 21.20
N LEU A 232 -17.95 -25.05 21.01
CA LEU A 232 -18.16 -23.66 20.62
C LEU A 232 -17.86 -22.74 21.79
N PRO A 233 -17.29 -21.55 21.54
CA PRO A 233 -17.13 -20.54 22.59
C PRO A 233 -18.49 -20.04 23.06
N ASP A 234 -18.61 -19.72 24.36
CA ASP A 234 -19.80 -19.12 24.93
C ASP A 234 -20.28 -17.94 24.08
N ASN A 235 -21.56 -17.95 23.74
CA ASN A 235 -22.22 -17.26 22.62
C ASN A 235 -22.15 -15.72 22.62
N LYS A 236 -21.35 -15.08 23.48
CA LYS A 236 -21.19 -13.61 23.55
C LYS A 236 -20.14 -13.03 22.62
N ALA A 237 -19.30 -13.84 22.00
CA ALA A 237 -18.20 -13.37 21.16
C ALA A 237 -18.31 -13.82 19.71
N GLY A 238 -19.37 -13.39 19.04
CA GLY A 238 -19.47 -13.38 17.57
C GLY A 238 -19.83 -14.71 16.92
N HIS A 239 -21.06 -14.87 16.56
CA HIS A 239 -21.68 -15.65 15.47
C HIS A 239 -20.92 -16.90 14.94
N ILE A 240 -20.11 -17.57 15.78
CA ILE A 240 -19.46 -18.85 15.40
C ILE A 240 -20.52 -19.95 15.52
N ILE A 241 -20.78 -20.63 14.40
CA ILE A 241 -21.82 -21.65 14.31
C ILE A 241 -21.26 -23.06 14.20
N LYS A 242 -19.98 -23.23 13.81
CA LYS A 242 -19.29 -24.51 13.77
C LYS A 242 -17.81 -24.34 14.04
N ASP A 243 -17.24 -25.34 14.71
CA ASP A 243 -15.79 -25.49 14.95
C ASP A 243 -15.43 -26.95 14.84
N GLU A 244 -14.74 -27.39 13.82
CA GLU A 244 -14.57 -28.78 13.43
C GLU A 244 -13.12 -29.05 12.98
N ILE A 245 -12.66 -30.27 13.23
CA ILE A 245 -11.48 -30.83 12.56
C ILE A 245 -12.01 -31.67 11.39
N ILE A 246 -11.46 -31.37 10.21
CA ILE A 246 -11.86 -32.00 8.95
C ILE A 246 -10.68 -32.61 8.22
N VAL A 247 -10.97 -33.53 7.31
CA VAL A 247 -10.05 -34.00 6.25
C VAL A 247 -10.71 -33.81 4.89
N LEU A 248 -9.91 -33.60 3.87
CA LEU A 248 -10.39 -33.52 2.49
C LEU A 248 -10.72 -34.93 1.98
N THR A 249 -11.72 -35.05 1.11
CA THR A 249 -12.22 -36.39 0.68
C THR A 249 -12.12 -36.59 -0.84
N GLU A 250 -11.92 -35.54 -1.63
CA GLU A 250 -11.70 -35.69 -3.07
C GLU A 250 -10.25 -36.09 -3.33
N GLU A 251 -10.03 -37.07 -4.19
CA GLU A 251 -8.73 -37.68 -4.49
C GLU A 251 -7.67 -36.61 -4.82
N ASP A 252 -7.97 -35.69 -5.74
CA ASP A 252 -7.05 -34.60 -6.13
C ASP A 252 -6.71 -33.66 -4.95
N THR A 253 -7.67 -33.29 -4.11
CA THR A 253 -7.42 -32.40 -2.98
C THR A 253 -6.73 -33.12 -1.82
N LEU A 254 -7.03 -34.39 -1.60
CA LEU A 254 -6.40 -35.23 -0.58
C LEU A 254 -4.94 -35.52 -0.92
N GLU A 255 -4.62 -35.81 -2.19
CA GLU A 255 -3.24 -35.98 -2.65
C GLU A 255 -2.40 -34.73 -2.37
N HIS A 256 -2.94 -33.55 -2.62
CA HIS A 256 -2.26 -32.29 -2.42
C HIS A 256 -2.19 -31.81 -0.96
N TYR A 257 -3.15 -32.20 -0.12
CA TYR A 257 -3.18 -31.86 1.31
C TYR A 257 -3.77 -33.03 2.13
N PRO A 258 -2.95 -34.03 2.50
CA PRO A 258 -3.43 -35.26 3.17
C PRO A 258 -3.73 -35.06 4.66
N GLU A 259 -3.48 -33.91 5.22
CA GLU A 259 -3.53 -33.69 6.65
C GLU A 259 -4.83 -33.05 7.13
N ARG A 260 -5.00 -33.07 8.45
CA ARG A 260 -6.14 -32.46 9.11
C ARG A 260 -6.10 -30.93 9.00
N LEU A 261 -7.27 -30.37 8.74
CA LEU A 261 -7.52 -28.94 8.77
C LEU A 261 -8.56 -28.62 9.86
N ARG A 262 -8.51 -27.42 10.40
CA ARG A 262 -9.59 -26.92 11.24
C ARG A 262 -10.51 -26.04 10.40
N ARG A 263 -11.80 -26.29 10.48
CA ARG A 263 -12.87 -25.53 9.84
C ARG A 263 -13.65 -24.76 10.88
N VAL A 264 -13.78 -23.45 10.70
CA VAL A 264 -14.58 -22.57 11.54
C VAL A 264 -15.64 -21.90 10.68
N ALA A 265 -16.91 -22.08 10.99
CA ALA A 265 -18.00 -21.43 10.30
C ALA A 265 -18.52 -20.25 11.14
N VAL A 266 -18.57 -19.08 10.51
CA VAL A 266 -18.96 -17.80 11.13
C VAL A 266 -20.16 -17.22 10.39
N TYR A 267 -21.22 -16.86 11.12
CA TYR A 267 -22.34 -16.15 10.52
C TYR A 267 -22.07 -14.65 10.43
N ASP A 268 -22.08 -14.12 9.22
CA ASP A 268 -22.00 -12.69 8.97
C ASP A 268 -23.42 -12.10 8.93
N GLY A 269 -23.86 -11.57 10.06
CA GLY A 269 -25.21 -10.97 10.19
C GLY A 269 -25.45 -9.76 9.30
N LYS A 270 -24.39 -9.03 8.91
CA LYS A 270 -24.49 -7.88 8.03
C LYS A 270 -24.85 -8.29 6.59
N ASN A 271 -24.20 -9.32 6.08
CA ASN A 271 -24.41 -9.83 4.73
C ASN A 271 -25.32 -11.06 4.68
N LYS A 272 -25.88 -11.49 5.83
CA LYS A 272 -26.77 -12.65 5.97
C LYS A 272 -26.20 -13.92 5.31
N GLN A 273 -24.92 -14.20 5.51
CA GLN A 273 -24.23 -15.34 4.92
C GLN A 273 -23.32 -16.03 5.94
N THR A 274 -23.12 -17.32 5.77
CA THR A 274 -22.11 -18.08 6.49
C THR A 274 -20.77 -18.01 5.74
N ILE A 275 -19.71 -17.67 6.47
CA ILE A 275 -18.32 -17.67 5.99
C ILE A 275 -17.65 -18.87 6.63
N GLU A 276 -17.12 -19.76 5.80
CA GLU A 276 -16.35 -20.92 6.25
C GLU A 276 -14.87 -20.64 6.09
N LEU A 277 -14.10 -20.86 7.15
CA LEU A 277 -12.67 -20.63 7.22
C LEU A 277 -11.94 -21.95 7.43
N ILE A 278 -10.81 -22.13 6.80
CA ILE A 278 -9.90 -23.25 7.07
C ILE A 278 -8.53 -22.73 7.51
N THR A 279 -7.89 -23.52 8.37
CA THR A 279 -6.53 -23.24 8.85
C THR A 279 -5.80 -24.54 9.20
N ASN A 280 -4.48 -24.54 9.09
CA ASN A 280 -3.61 -25.59 9.60
C ASN A 280 -3.29 -25.42 11.10
N ASN A 281 -3.82 -24.39 11.76
CA ASN A 281 -3.66 -24.21 13.20
C ASN A 281 -4.80 -24.86 13.98
N LEU A 282 -4.50 -25.95 14.66
CA LEU A 282 -5.48 -26.72 15.43
C LEU A 282 -5.62 -26.24 16.89
N SER A 283 -4.75 -25.33 17.36
CA SER A 283 -4.66 -24.93 18.77
C SER A 283 -5.32 -23.58 19.09
N TRP A 284 -5.47 -22.67 18.13
CA TRP A 284 -6.11 -21.37 18.38
C TRP A 284 -7.60 -21.53 18.69
N THR A 285 -8.20 -20.56 19.37
CA THR A 285 -9.65 -20.55 19.55
C THR A 285 -10.36 -20.16 18.25
N ALA A 286 -11.58 -20.65 18.02
CA ALA A 286 -12.40 -20.26 16.88
C ALA A 286 -12.61 -18.75 16.79
N SER A 287 -12.76 -18.07 17.95
CA SER A 287 -12.84 -16.60 18.02
C SER A 287 -11.58 -15.92 17.50
N THR A 288 -10.39 -16.45 17.84
CA THR A 288 -9.12 -15.92 17.32
C THR A 288 -9.03 -16.04 15.80
N ILE A 289 -9.42 -17.19 15.24
CA ILE A 289 -9.44 -17.43 13.78
C ILE A 289 -10.42 -16.47 13.09
N ALA A 290 -11.63 -16.32 13.63
CA ALA A 290 -12.64 -15.41 13.10
C ALA A 290 -12.21 -13.93 13.15
N GLU A 291 -11.67 -13.48 14.29
CA GLU A 291 -11.16 -12.13 14.46
C GLU A 291 -9.98 -11.84 13.52
N LEU A 292 -9.09 -12.81 13.34
CA LEU A 292 -7.96 -12.71 12.43
C LEU A 292 -8.44 -12.57 10.97
N TYR A 293 -9.41 -13.36 10.56
CA TYR A 293 -9.97 -13.25 9.22
C TYR A 293 -10.63 -11.90 8.94
N LYS A 294 -11.27 -11.29 9.94
CA LYS A 294 -11.81 -9.92 9.82
C LYS A 294 -10.73 -8.90 9.43
N GLN A 295 -9.48 -9.13 9.85
CA GLN A 295 -8.38 -8.21 9.51
C GLN A 295 -8.05 -8.21 8.01
N ARG A 296 -8.47 -9.23 7.26
CA ARG A 296 -8.32 -9.26 5.79
C ARG A 296 -8.88 -8.00 5.13
N TRP A 297 -9.95 -7.44 5.69
CA TRP A 297 -10.54 -6.19 5.16
C TRP A 297 -9.56 -5.00 5.09
N MET A 298 -8.49 -5.02 5.87
CA MET A 298 -7.51 -3.94 5.86
C MET A 298 -6.76 -3.83 4.51
N ILE A 299 -6.58 -4.95 3.77
CA ILE A 299 -5.96 -4.87 2.45
C ILE A 299 -6.91 -4.22 1.42
N GLU A 300 -8.22 -4.38 1.57
CA GLU A 300 -9.20 -3.69 0.73
C GLU A 300 -9.20 -2.18 1.02
N ILE A 301 -9.08 -1.79 2.29
CA ILE A 301 -8.91 -0.38 2.69
C ILE A 301 -7.62 0.19 2.08
N PHE A 302 -6.51 -0.54 2.17
CA PHE A 302 -5.25 -0.15 1.54
C PHE A 302 -5.41 0.08 0.03
N PHE A 303 -6.05 -0.83 -0.69
CA PHE A 303 -6.30 -0.65 -2.12
C PHE A 303 -7.21 0.54 -2.43
N LYS A 304 -8.21 0.76 -1.59
CA LYS A 304 -9.07 1.95 -1.69
C LYS A 304 -8.27 3.24 -1.51
N GLU A 305 -7.46 3.31 -0.46
CA GLU A 305 -6.58 4.46 -0.19
C GLU A 305 -5.64 4.73 -1.36
N LEU A 306 -4.97 3.69 -1.85
CA LEU A 306 -4.03 3.79 -2.97
C LEU A 306 -4.72 4.31 -4.24
N LYS A 307 -5.90 3.77 -4.58
CA LYS A 307 -6.65 4.13 -5.78
C LYS A 307 -7.35 5.48 -5.71
N GLN A 308 -7.87 5.86 -4.54
CA GLN A 308 -8.70 7.08 -4.42
C GLN A 308 -7.88 8.32 -4.09
N HIS A 309 -6.83 8.17 -3.30
CA HIS A 309 -6.10 9.30 -2.76
C HIS A 309 -4.81 9.59 -3.54
N LEU A 310 -4.18 8.57 -4.10
CA LEU A 310 -2.97 8.72 -4.90
C LEU A 310 -3.27 8.58 -6.40
N LYS A 311 -2.38 9.12 -7.22
CA LYS A 311 -2.56 9.17 -8.68
C LYS A 311 -2.17 7.83 -9.32
N ILE A 312 -3.01 6.78 -9.15
CA ILE A 312 -2.80 5.48 -9.78
C ILE A 312 -4.01 4.94 -10.56
N LYS A 313 -5.12 5.67 -10.58
CA LYS A 313 -6.27 5.34 -11.46
C LYS A 313 -6.05 5.76 -12.91
N SER A 314 -5.20 6.75 -13.13
CA SER A 314 -4.79 7.22 -14.44
C SER A 314 -3.29 7.46 -14.44
N PHE A 315 -2.60 6.91 -15.41
CA PHE A 315 -1.15 7.04 -15.52
C PHE A 315 -0.78 8.25 -16.38
N ILE A 316 0.32 8.92 -16.00
CA ILE A 316 0.80 10.12 -16.68
C ILE A 316 1.70 9.73 -17.85
N GLY A 317 2.44 8.63 -17.70
CA GLY A 317 3.28 8.06 -18.76
C GLY A 317 2.53 7.00 -19.56
N MET A 318 3.04 6.72 -20.75
CA MET A 318 2.41 5.83 -21.74
C MET A 318 3.08 4.47 -21.86
N ASN A 319 4.13 4.18 -21.08
CA ASN A 319 4.82 2.90 -21.10
C ASN A 319 4.83 2.22 -19.73
N GLU A 320 5.25 0.95 -19.71
CA GLU A 320 5.32 0.13 -18.50
C GLU A 320 6.24 0.75 -17.44
N ASN A 321 7.42 1.22 -17.84
CA ASN A 321 8.39 1.81 -16.92
C ASN A 321 7.82 3.03 -16.19
N ALA A 322 7.20 3.95 -16.91
CA ALA A 322 6.56 5.14 -16.35
C ALA A 322 5.41 4.79 -15.38
N MET A 323 4.64 3.77 -15.71
CA MET A 323 3.58 3.26 -14.84
C MET A 323 4.16 2.67 -13.55
N LEU A 324 5.21 1.88 -13.63
CA LEU A 324 5.88 1.29 -12.48
C LEU A 324 6.52 2.37 -11.58
N ILE A 325 7.16 3.39 -12.17
CA ILE A 325 7.64 4.58 -11.44
C ILE A 325 6.50 5.24 -10.68
N GLN A 326 5.36 5.47 -11.35
CA GLN A 326 4.22 6.12 -10.71
C GLN A 326 3.64 5.29 -9.55
N ILE A 327 3.56 3.98 -9.67
CA ILE A 327 3.10 3.10 -8.59
C ILE A 327 4.07 3.13 -7.40
N TRP A 328 5.37 2.97 -7.63
CA TRP A 328 6.34 2.94 -6.55
C TRP A 328 6.48 4.29 -5.85
N THR A 329 6.42 5.40 -6.59
CA THR A 329 6.41 6.74 -5.99
C THR A 329 5.12 7.04 -5.23
N ALA A 330 3.97 6.48 -5.64
CA ALA A 330 2.74 6.52 -4.85
C ALA A 330 2.88 5.78 -3.52
N LEU A 331 3.55 4.62 -3.51
CA LEU A 331 3.83 3.88 -2.28
C LEU A 331 4.79 4.62 -1.35
N ILE A 332 5.78 5.32 -1.89
CA ILE A 332 6.66 6.20 -1.09
C ILE A 332 5.84 7.33 -0.45
N VAL A 333 4.92 7.97 -1.19
CA VAL A 333 4.01 8.97 -0.63
C VAL A 333 3.15 8.38 0.47
N LEU A 334 2.56 7.20 0.25
CA LEU A 334 1.74 6.54 1.27
C LEU A 334 2.53 6.25 2.54
N LEU A 335 3.77 5.78 2.39
CA LEU A 335 4.69 5.53 3.50
C LEU A 335 4.96 6.81 4.29
N LEU A 336 5.25 7.94 3.62
CA LEU A 336 5.41 9.25 4.25
C LEU A 336 4.15 9.70 4.99
N LEU A 337 2.97 9.54 4.37
CA LEU A 337 1.70 9.91 4.99
C LEU A 337 1.41 9.07 6.25
N ARG A 338 1.73 7.78 6.23
CA ARG A 338 1.65 6.92 7.42
C ARG A 338 2.61 7.37 8.53
N TYR A 339 3.82 7.74 8.14
CA TYR A 339 4.78 8.33 9.07
C TYR A 339 4.24 9.63 9.69
N LEU A 340 3.73 10.57 8.87
CA LEU A 340 3.14 11.81 9.36
C LEU A 340 1.95 11.59 10.29
N GLN A 341 1.10 10.60 9.99
CA GLN A 341 0.01 10.21 10.91
C GLN A 341 0.54 9.71 12.27
N THR A 342 1.68 9.03 12.28
CA THR A 342 2.25 8.47 13.51
C THR A 342 2.88 9.53 14.41
N ILE A 343 3.53 10.54 13.82
CA ILE A 343 4.15 11.64 14.58
C ILE A 343 3.16 12.73 14.98
N ALA A 344 1.99 12.79 14.35
CA ALA A 344 0.95 13.76 14.66
C ALA A 344 0.24 13.41 15.97
N ARG A 345 -0.05 14.44 16.81
CA ARG A 345 -0.92 14.31 17.97
C ARG A 345 -2.40 14.33 17.59
N TYR A 346 -2.75 15.08 16.55
CA TYR A 346 -4.11 15.11 16.00
C TYR A 346 -4.41 13.78 15.29
N PRO A 347 -5.57 13.14 15.54
CA PRO A 347 -5.92 11.82 14.99
C PRO A 347 -6.35 11.91 13.52
N TRP A 348 -5.41 12.14 12.62
CA TRP A 348 -5.66 12.27 11.21
C TRP A 348 -6.25 11.00 10.57
N HIS A 349 -7.40 11.14 9.91
CA HIS A 349 -7.77 10.22 8.86
C HIS A 349 -6.92 10.48 7.62
N LEU A 350 -6.44 9.42 6.94
CA LEU A 350 -5.56 9.57 5.78
C LEU A 350 -6.16 10.44 4.68
N SER A 351 -7.46 10.28 4.42
CA SER A 351 -8.18 11.09 3.42
C SER A 351 -8.14 12.59 3.70
N ASN A 352 -8.35 12.97 4.98
CA ASN A 352 -8.32 14.37 5.38
C ASN A 352 -6.90 14.92 5.36
N LEU A 353 -5.92 14.14 5.85
CA LEU A 353 -4.51 14.53 5.79
C LEU A 353 -4.08 14.85 4.36
N ILE A 354 -4.38 13.96 3.40
CA ILE A 354 -4.04 14.19 1.99
C ILE A 354 -4.78 15.39 1.42
N ALA A 355 -6.08 15.52 1.72
CA ALA A 355 -6.88 16.64 1.19
C ALA A 355 -6.37 17.99 1.67
N PHE A 356 -6.06 18.10 2.95
CA PHE A 356 -5.56 19.34 3.54
C PHE A 356 -4.11 19.64 3.15
N LEU A 357 -3.26 18.62 3.07
CA LEU A 357 -1.89 18.80 2.53
C LEU A 357 -1.93 19.37 1.12
N ARG A 358 -2.82 18.86 0.26
CA ARG A 358 -2.94 19.35 -1.13
C ARG A 358 -3.25 20.84 -1.21
N MET A 359 -4.12 21.34 -0.34
CA MET A 359 -4.47 22.75 -0.29
C MET A 359 -3.33 23.62 0.26
N ASN A 360 -2.43 23.03 1.03
CA ASN A 360 -1.41 23.77 1.80
C ASN A 360 0.04 23.42 1.42
N LEU A 361 0.29 22.71 0.31
CA LEU A 361 1.62 22.23 -0.04
C LEU A 361 2.69 23.35 -0.05
N PHE A 362 2.34 24.55 -0.50
CA PHE A 362 3.25 25.67 -0.63
C PHE A 362 3.05 26.77 0.42
N VAL A 363 2.19 26.51 1.41
CA VAL A 363 2.07 27.43 2.55
C VAL A 363 3.29 27.32 3.44
N LYS A 364 3.78 28.47 3.93
CA LYS A 364 4.93 28.59 4.82
C LYS A 364 4.47 28.54 6.28
N ILE A 365 4.26 27.35 6.79
CA ILE A 365 3.87 27.06 8.17
C ILE A 365 4.70 25.87 8.68
N LEU A 366 4.97 25.79 9.97
CA LEU A 366 5.66 24.64 10.55
C LEU A 366 4.83 23.38 10.41
N LEU A 367 5.40 22.35 9.82
CA LEU A 367 4.73 21.05 9.62
C LEU A 367 4.26 20.47 10.95
N SER A 368 5.07 20.57 12.01
CA SER A 368 4.71 20.05 13.33
C SER A 368 3.51 20.79 13.95
N GLU A 369 3.43 22.11 13.79
CA GLU A 369 2.29 22.90 14.25
C GLU A 369 1.02 22.55 13.47
N TRP A 370 1.14 22.55 12.16
CA TRP A 370 0.02 22.23 11.27
C TRP A 370 -0.49 20.81 11.47
N LEU A 371 0.39 19.83 11.66
CA LEU A 371 0.00 18.43 11.93
C LEU A 371 -0.74 18.29 13.26
N ASN A 372 -0.38 19.06 14.28
CA ASN A 372 -0.95 18.93 15.61
C ASN A 372 -2.18 19.81 15.84
N ASN A 373 -2.29 20.94 15.14
CA ASN A 373 -3.38 21.92 15.27
C ASN A 373 -3.90 22.41 13.91
N PRO A 374 -4.50 21.52 13.08
CA PRO A 374 -4.85 21.84 11.69
C PRO A 374 -5.92 22.93 11.55
N PHE A 375 -6.64 23.26 12.60
CA PHE A 375 -7.72 24.24 12.63
C PHE A 375 -7.42 25.46 13.51
N LYS A 376 -6.14 25.61 13.95
CA LYS A 376 -5.74 26.84 14.63
C LYS A 376 -5.91 28.00 13.65
N PRO A 377 -6.72 29.03 13.98
CA PRO A 377 -6.81 30.21 13.11
C PRO A 377 -5.41 30.83 12.97
N PRO A 378 -5.10 31.42 11.81
CA PRO A 378 -3.86 32.19 11.68
C PRO A 378 -3.84 33.24 12.80
N GLU A 379 -2.69 33.45 13.43
CA GLU A 379 -2.53 34.56 14.35
C GLU A 379 -2.93 35.81 13.59
N ASP A 380 -3.84 36.62 14.19
CA ASP A 380 -4.21 37.88 13.63
C ASP A 380 -2.95 38.67 13.35
N LEU A 381 -2.50 38.68 12.11
CA LEU A 381 -1.55 39.66 11.65
C LEU A 381 -2.30 40.97 11.86
N SER A 382 -1.94 41.70 12.91
CA SER A 382 -2.40 43.06 13.10
C SER A 382 -2.26 43.75 11.75
N ILE A 383 -3.37 43.97 11.07
CA ILE A 383 -3.41 44.72 9.83
C ILE A 383 -2.80 46.05 10.21
N ASP A 384 -1.61 46.30 9.69
CA ASP A 384 -0.94 47.59 9.89
C ASP A 384 -1.96 48.62 9.36
N GLN A 385 -2.60 49.40 10.25
CA GLN A 385 -3.62 50.39 9.92
C GLN A 385 -3.17 51.48 8.96
N ARG A 386 -1.93 51.34 8.41
CA ARG A 386 -1.33 52.19 7.39
C ARG A 386 -1.66 51.79 5.95
N GLN A 387 -2.35 50.67 5.70
CA GLN A 387 -3.00 50.54 4.40
C GLN A 387 -4.21 51.45 4.36
N GLY A 388 -3.94 52.64 3.95
CA GLY A 388 -4.93 53.66 3.71
C GLY A 388 -6.07 53.14 2.82
N LYS A 389 -7.28 53.58 3.11
CA LYS A 389 -8.45 53.35 2.32
C LYS A 389 -8.14 53.49 0.83
N LEU A 390 -8.15 52.36 0.13
CA LEU A 390 -8.14 52.28 -1.34
C LEU A 390 -9.60 52.38 -1.84
N PHE A 391 -10.29 53.46 -1.47
CA PHE A 391 -11.51 53.98 -2.13
C PHE A 391 -12.00 55.22 -1.34
#